data_08c1f318fe23145e1c5b000aef3cde14
#
_entry.id   08c1f318fe23145e1c5b000aef3cde14
#
_cell.length_a   1.000
_cell.length_b   1.000
_cell.length_c   1.000
_cell.angle_alpha   90.00
_cell.angle_beta   90.00
_cell.angle_gamma   90.00
#
_symmetry.space_group_name_H-M   'P 1'
#
loop_
_entity.id
_entity.type
_entity.pdbx_description
1 polymer ?
#
loop_
_entity_poly.entity_id
_entity_poly.type
_entity_poly.pdbx_seq_one_letter_code
_entity_poly.pdbx_strand_id
1 'polypeptide(L)'
;MNNLITNIEEAEALYLDLKTRELSIDLTRGKPDASQLDLSLGLEGILQGQTIIDGIDIRNYGEPLGLESCRELGSEILGCDKEYVLAGGNSSLTLMSQYISSLFFHGSGSGPWSGKERISFLCPVPGYDRHFKLCEEFGINMIPVDLTGEGPDLGSVRQLVLNDLSIKGIWCVPKHSNPTGETYSKETIKGLLGVAKEAKQNFKIFWDNAYAVHDFELSSKLEDIFELAKGLDVIDSVIAFASTSKITYAGSGIGFLALSKSNLDLFL
;
A
#
# COMPACT_ATOMS: atom_id res chain seq x y z
N MET A 1 3.60 -14.19 -28.85
CA MET A 1 4.36 -13.50 -29.93
C MET A 1 3.98 -12.04 -29.89
N ASN A 2 4.84 -11.21 -29.36
CA ASN A 2 4.64 -9.76 -29.39
C ASN A 2 5.01 -9.24 -30.77
N ASN A 3 4.02 -9.06 -31.65
CA ASN A 3 4.22 -8.23 -32.83
C ASN A 3 4.26 -6.78 -32.36
N LEU A 4 5.44 -6.28 -32.05
CA LEU A 4 5.66 -4.85 -31.83
C LEU A 4 5.32 -4.12 -33.15
N ILE A 5 4.31 -3.24 -33.07
CA ILE A 5 4.00 -2.32 -34.15
C ILE A 5 5.19 -1.40 -34.33
N THR A 6 5.80 -1.44 -35.52
CA THR A 6 7.08 -0.76 -35.78
C THR A 6 6.92 0.52 -36.58
N ASN A 7 5.76 0.75 -37.20
CA ASN A 7 5.51 1.95 -38.01
C ASN A 7 4.04 2.41 -37.92
N ILE A 8 3.78 3.63 -38.36
CA ILE A 8 2.48 4.30 -38.26
C ILE A 8 1.43 3.62 -39.15
N GLU A 9 1.81 3.10 -40.31
CA GLU A 9 0.89 2.46 -41.27
C GLU A 9 0.33 1.15 -40.68
N GLU A 10 1.16 0.36 -40.01
CA GLU A 10 0.75 -0.84 -39.29
C GLU A 10 -0.20 -0.49 -38.10
N ALA A 11 0.10 0.60 -37.38
CA ALA A 11 -0.74 1.08 -36.29
C ALA A 11 -2.12 1.50 -36.79
N GLU A 12 -2.18 2.26 -37.90
CA GLU A 12 -3.43 2.70 -38.52
C GLU A 12 -4.25 1.52 -39.06
N ALA A 13 -3.62 0.56 -39.72
CA ALA A 13 -4.28 -0.63 -40.21
C ALA A 13 -4.89 -1.46 -39.08
N LEU A 14 -4.15 -1.67 -37.97
CA LEU A 14 -4.65 -2.37 -36.79
C LEU A 14 -5.77 -1.59 -36.12
N TYR A 15 -5.65 -0.27 -36.01
CA TYR A 15 -6.71 0.56 -35.45
C TYR A 15 -8.01 0.45 -36.24
N LEU A 16 -7.94 0.51 -37.59
CA LEU A 16 -9.10 0.36 -38.44
C LEU A 16 -9.73 -1.03 -38.33
N ASP A 17 -8.93 -2.11 -38.29
CA ASP A 17 -9.39 -3.46 -38.08
C ASP A 17 -10.10 -3.60 -36.71
N LEU A 18 -9.50 -3.15 -35.62
CA LEU A 18 -10.09 -3.18 -34.29
C LEU A 18 -11.41 -2.39 -34.23
N LYS A 19 -11.49 -1.27 -34.94
CA LYS A 19 -12.69 -0.45 -35.01
C LYS A 19 -13.87 -1.17 -35.72
N THR A 20 -13.58 -2.00 -36.72
CA THR A 20 -14.61 -2.81 -37.40
C THR A 20 -15.15 -3.95 -36.56
N ARG A 21 -14.45 -4.34 -35.49
CA ARG A 21 -14.86 -5.45 -34.61
C ARG A 21 -15.94 -5.05 -33.60
N GLU A 22 -16.33 -3.78 -33.54
CA GLU A 22 -17.34 -3.24 -32.61
C GLU A 22 -17.12 -3.68 -31.15
N LEU A 23 -15.83 -3.67 -30.72
CA LEU A 23 -15.46 -4.10 -29.38
C LEU A 23 -16.05 -3.16 -28.32
N SER A 24 -16.73 -3.72 -27.33
CA SER A 24 -17.20 -2.99 -26.14
C SER A 24 -16.36 -3.40 -24.93
N ILE A 25 -15.14 -2.87 -24.85
CA ILE A 25 -14.19 -3.20 -23.77
C ILE A 25 -13.91 -1.92 -22.97
N ASP A 26 -14.29 -1.96 -21.67
CA ASP A 26 -13.97 -0.87 -20.74
C ASP A 26 -12.55 -1.02 -20.20
N LEU A 27 -11.64 -0.16 -20.64
CA LEU A 27 -10.25 -0.09 -20.18
C LEU A 27 -10.02 1.01 -19.13
N THR A 28 -11.06 1.69 -18.68
CA THR A 28 -10.93 2.83 -17.75
C THR A 28 -10.59 2.41 -16.34
N ARG A 29 -10.90 1.17 -15.95
CA ARG A 29 -10.59 0.60 -14.64
C ARG A 29 -10.28 -0.89 -14.75
N GLY A 30 -9.17 -1.31 -14.14
CA GLY A 30 -8.92 -2.73 -13.88
C GLY A 30 -9.92 -3.25 -12.85
N LYS A 31 -10.80 -4.19 -13.26
CA LYS A 31 -11.76 -4.87 -12.38
C LYS A 31 -11.64 -6.36 -12.60
N PRO A 32 -11.79 -7.20 -11.55
CA PRO A 32 -11.95 -8.63 -11.75
C PRO A 32 -13.17 -8.91 -12.63
N ASP A 33 -13.02 -9.86 -13.53
CA ASP A 33 -14.15 -10.42 -14.28
C ASP A 33 -15.09 -11.23 -13.36
N ALA A 34 -16.35 -11.43 -13.77
CA ALA A 34 -17.32 -12.17 -12.97
C ALA A 34 -16.82 -13.58 -12.65
N SER A 35 -16.19 -14.27 -13.60
CA SER A 35 -15.64 -15.61 -13.39
C SER A 35 -14.49 -15.64 -12.37
N GLN A 36 -13.73 -14.57 -12.25
CA GLN A 36 -12.71 -14.42 -11.20
C GLN A 36 -13.34 -14.21 -9.82
N LEU A 37 -14.43 -13.43 -9.75
CA LEU A 37 -15.19 -13.24 -8.51
C LEU A 37 -15.86 -14.53 -8.05
N ASP A 38 -16.33 -15.36 -8.98
CA ASP A 38 -16.96 -16.65 -8.70
C ASP A 38 -16.05 -17.62 -7.94
N LEU A 39 -14.71 -17.47 -8.07
CA LEU A 39 -13.74 -18.23 -7.26
C LEU A 39 -13.91 -18.00 -5.76
N SER A 40 -14.49 -16.90 -5.35
CA SER A 40 -14.73 -16.53 -3.96
C SER A 40 -16.13 -16.90 -3.44
N LEU A 41 -17.00 -17.50 -4.26
CA LEU A 41 -18.36 -17.89 -3.85
C LEU A 41 -18.39 -18.83 -2.65
N GLY A 42 -17.34 -19.65 -2.46
CA GLY A 42 -17.21 -20.50 -1.28
C GLY A 42 -17.15 -19.77 0.06
N LEU A 43 -16.93 -18.44 0.05
CA LEU A 43 -16.97 -17.61 1.26
C LEU A 43 -18.41 -17.28 1.71
N GLU A 44 -19.40 -17.41 0.82
CA GLU A 44 -20.80 -17.14 1.17
C GLU A 44 -21.30 -18.15 2.19
N GLY A 45 -21.82 -17.61 3.30
CA GLY A 45 -22.37 -18.45 4.38
C GLY A 45 -21.34 -19.31 5.11
N ILE A 46 -20.03 -19.09 4.93
CA ILE A 46 -18.95 -19.90 5.54
C ILE A 46 -19.08 -19.99 7.06
N LEU A 47 -19.59 -18.94 7.71
CA LEU A 47 -19.82 -18.92 9.16
C LEU A 47 -20.98 -19.83 9.60
N GLN A 48 -21.88 -20.22 8.70
CA GLN A 48 -23.01 -21.13 8.97
C GLN A 48 -23.78 -20.80 10.23
N GLY A 49 -23.93 -19.51 10.56
CA GLY A 49 -24.57 -19.03 11.79
C GLY A 49 -23.67 -19.06 13.03
N GLN A 50 -22.39 -19.37 12.89
CA GLN A 50 -21.43 -19.23 13.97
C GLN A 50 -21.30 -17.77 14.37
N THR A 51 -21.50 -17.47 15.64
CA THR A 51 -21.49 -16.11 16.18
C THR A 51 -20.35 -15.86 17.17
N ILE A 52 -19.64 -16.91 17.57
CA ILE A 52 -18.46 -16.82 18.43
C ILE A 52 -17.23 -17.15 17.58
N ILE A 53 -16.36 -16.15 17.40
CA ILE A 53 -15.07 -16.26 16.71
C ILE A 53 -13.98 -15.76 17.66
N ASP A 54 -12.88 -16.49 17.78
CA ASP A 54 -11.78 -16.18 18.71
C ASP A 54 -12.25 -15.96 20.17
N GLY A 55 -13.34 -16.62 20.57
CA GLY A 55 -13.96 -16.42 21.88
C GLY A 55 -14.83 -15.17 22.01
N ILE A 56 -15.00 -14.38 20.96
CA ILE A 56 -15.75 -13.12 20.93
C ILE A 56 -17.08 -13.32 20.21
N ASP A 57 -18.16 -12.80 20.78
CA ASP A 57 -19.46 -12.74 20.11
C ASP A 57 -19.44 -11.60 19.07
N ILE A 58 -19.28 -11.97 17.78
CA ILE A 58 -19.17 -11.02 16.67
C ILE A 58 -20.44 -10.19 16.40
N ARG A 59 -21.53 -10.46 17.09
CA ARG A 59 -22.75 -9.65 17.06
C ARG A 59 -22.68 -8.44 17.98
N ASN A 60 -21.68 -8.37 18.85
CA ASN A 60 -21.46 -7.29 19.82
C ASN A 60 -20.40 -6.31 19.28
N TYR A 61 -19.99 -5.36 20.11
CA TYR A 61 -18.91 -4.43 19.77
C TYR A 61 -17.61 -5.19 19.47
N GLY A 62 -16.90 -4.76 18.41
CA GLY A 62 -15.63 -5.35 18.02
C GLY A 62 -14.46 -4.91 18.91
N GLU A 63 -13.35 -5.61 18.76
CA GLU A 63 -12.07 -5.25 19.36
C GLU A 63 -11.41 -4.09 18.57
N PRO A 64 -10.77 -3.12 19.24
CA PRO A 64 -10.13 -1.99 18.55
C PRO A 64 -9.12 -2.38 17.49
N LEU A 65 -8.40 -3.49 17.69
CA LEU A 65 -7.43 -4.02 16.73
C LEU A 65 -8.05 -4.97 15.69
N GLY A 66 -9.32 -5.34 15.85
CA GLY A 66 -9.98 -6.41 15.10
C GLY A 66 -9.75 -7.79 15.72
N LEU A 67 -10.45 -8.81 15.19
CA LEU A 67 -10.35 -10.19 15.65
C LEU A 67 -8.93 -10.73 15.46
N GLU A 68 -8.51 -11.62 16.38
CA GLU A 68 -7.18 -12.21 16.35
C GLU A 68 -6.92 -12.96 15.04
N SER A 69 -7.85 -13.79 14.60
CA SER A 69 -7.76 -14.50 13.31
C SER A 69 -7.65 -13.58 12.10
N CYS A 70 -8.31 -12.41 12.14
CA CYS A 70 -8.16 -11.39 11.08
C CYS A 70 -6.77 -10.75 11.11
N ARG A 71 -6.23 -10.51 12.30
CA ARG A 71 -4.86 -9.96 12.45
C ARG A 71 -3.80 -10.97 12.02
N GLU A 72 -4.02 -12.27 12.27
CA GLU A 72 -3.17 -13.35 11.78
C GLU A 72 -3.14 -13.38 10.25
N LEU A 73 -4.31 -13.29 9.59
CA LEU A 73 -4.38 -13.17 8.13
C LEU A 73 -3.61 -11.94 7.63
N GLY A 74 -3.77 -10.80 8.28
CA GLY A 74 -3.02 -9.57 7.94
C GLY A 74 -1.51 -9.73 8.14
N SER A 75 -1.10 -10.44 9.18
CA SER A 75 0.30 -10.80 9.46
C SER A 75 0.90 -11.64 8.33
N GLU A 76 0.20 -12.67 7.86
CA GLU A 76 0.62 -13.49 6.72
C GLU A 76 0.76 -12.67 5.42
N ILE A 77 -0.22 -11.79 5.13
CA ILE A 77 -0.24 -10.97 3.92
C ILE A 77 0.88 -9.92 3.95
N LEU A 78 1.10 -9.28 5.10
CA LEU A 78 2.10 -8.20 5.25
C LEU A 78 3.51 -8.70 5.56
N GLY A 79 3.64 -9.97 5.98
CA GLY A 79 4.92 -10.55 6.36
C GLY A 79 5.49 -9.96 7.64
N CYS A 80 4.66 -9.69 8.67
CA CYS A 80 5.09 -9.11 9.93
C CYS A 80 4.39 -9.76 11.12
N ASP A 81 4.85 -9.49 12.34
CA ASP A 81 4.19 -10.01 13.55
C ASP A 81 2.75 -9.49 13.68
N LYS A 82 1.81 -10.36 14.06
CA LYS A 82 0.40 -10.01 14.26
C LYS A 82 0.20 -8.89 15.31
N GLU A 83 1.15 -8.73 16.22
CA GLU A 83 1.12 -7.68 17.24
C GLU A 83 1.29 -6.25 16.67
N TYR A 84 1.73 -6.15 15.42
CA TYR A 84 1.79 -4.90 14.69
C TYR A 84 0.53 -4.61 13.87
N VAL A 85 -0.35 -5.61 13.70
CA VAL A 85 -1.46 -5.56 12.75
C VAL A 85 -2.76 -5.10 13.42
N LEU A 86 -3.39 -4.13 12.80
CA LEU A 86 -4.79 -3.76 12.98
C LEU A 86 -5.57 -4.24 11.76
N ALA A 87 -6.69 -4.93 11.98
CA ALA A 87 -7.61 -5.36 10.95
C ALA A 87 -8.91 -4.56 11.06
N GLY A 88 -9.28 -3.80 10.02
CA GLY A 88 -10.46 -2.94 10.11
C GLY A 88 -10.96 -2.39 8.78
N GLY A 89 -12.28 -2.34 8.65
CA GLY A 89 -12.91 -1.91 7.41
C GLY A 89 -12.59 -2.84 6.23
N ASN A 90 -12.93 -2.42 5.02
CA ASN A 90 -12.70 -3.19 3.80
C ASN A 90 -11.71 -2.52 2.82
N SER A 91 -11.11 -1.41 3.21
CA SER A 91 -10.28 -0.61 2.31
C SER A 91 -9.01 -0.11 2.98
N SER A 92 -7.86 -0.47 2.42
CA SER A 92 -6.57 0.09 2.83
C SER A 92 -6.50 1.62 2.66
N LEU A 93 -7.16 2.19 1.64
CA LEU A 93 -7.23 3.63 1.45
C LEU A 93 -7.94 4.36 2.61
N THR A 94 -8.97 3.74 3.19
CA THR A 94 -9.62 4.28 4.40
C THR A 94 -8.65 4.30 5.57
N LEU A 95 -7.92 3.21 5.79
CA LEU A 95 -6.90 3.13 6.83
C LEU A 95 -5.75 4.13 6.61
N MET A 96 -5.32 4.33 5.35
CA MET A 96 -4.35 5.38 5.00
C MET A 96 -4.85 6.76 5.38
N SER A 97 -6.09 7.09 5.02
CA SER A 97 -6.71 8.38 5.35
C SER A 97 -6.82 8.57 6.87
N GLN A 98 -7.26 7.54 7.61
CA GLN A 98 -7.36 7.57 9.06
C GLN A 98 -5.99 7.76 9.72
N TYR A 99 -4.96 7.06 9.26
CA TYR A 99 -3.61 7.19 9.79
C TYR A 99 -3.02 8.58 9.52
N ILE A 100 -3.18 9.12 8.30
CA ILE A 100 -2.76 10.49 7.99
C ILE A 100 -3.51 11.49 8.86
N SER A 101 -4.84 11.33 9.05
CA SER A 101 -5.62 12.17 9.97
C SER A 101 -5.05 12.13 11.39
N SER A 102 -4.72 10.95 11.90
CA SER A 102 -4.08 10.80 13.23
C SER A 102 -2.76 11.56 13.29
N LEU A 103 -1.91 11.47 12.26
CA LEU A 103 -0.67 12.23 12.20
C LEU A 103 -0.89 13.74 12.19
N PHE A 104 -1.94 14.21 11.52
CA PHE A 104 -2.29 15.63 11.50
C PHE A 104 -2.76 16.14 12.86
N PHE A 105 -3.59 15.38 13.56
CA PHE A 105 -4.20 15.82 14.82
C PHE A 105 -3.38 15.46 16.06
N HIS A 106 -2.70 14.33 16.06
CA HIS A 106 -2.00 13.80 17.23
C HIS A 106 -0.48 13.68 17.02
N GLY A 107 -0.05 13.46 15.78
CA GLY A 107 1.36 13.23 15.45
C GLY A 107 1.82 11.80 15.75
N SER A 108 3.11 11.57 15.66
CA SER A 108 3.76 10.30 16.00
C SER A 108 5.10 10.58 16.68
N GLY A 109 5.07 10.94 17.97
CA GLY A 109 6.28 11.25 18.76
C GLY A 109 6.95 12.59 18.50
N SER A 110 6.67 13.28 17.38
CA SER A 110 7.22 14.61 17.04
C SER A 110 6.17 15.74 17.03
N GLY A 111 5.03 15.50 17.67
CA GLY A 111 3.87 16.39 17.70
C GLY A 111 3.07 16.37 16.39
N PRO A 112 1.87 16.99 16.41
CA PRO A 112 0.93 16.98 15.30
C PRO A 112 1.51 17.66 14.06
N TRP A 113 1.04 17.22 12.89
CA TRP A 113 1.35 17.86 11.62
C TRP A 113 0.51 19.13 11.39
N SER A 114 -0.69 19.21 11.99
CA SER A 114 -1.50 20.43 11.97
C SER A 114 -0.74 21.59 12.61
N GLY A 115 -0.82 22.77 11.98
CA GLY A 115 -0.09 23.95 12.43
C GLY A 115 1.38 24.01 11.98
N LYS A 116 1.90 23.02 11.24
CA LYS A 116 3.18 23.13 10.55
C LYS A 116 3.00 23.92 9.26
N GLU A 117 3.99 24.74 8.93
CA GLU A 117 3.94 25.61 7.75
C GLU A 117 3.79 24.81 6.45
N ARG A 118 4.49 23.67 6.36
CA ARG A 118 4.44 22.79 5.20
C ARG A 118 4.70 21.33 5.59
N ILE A 119 3.89 20.43 5.04
CA ILE A 119 4.13 18.99 5.02
C ILE A 119 4.32 18.57 3.58
N SER A 120 5.35 17.81 3.28
CA SER A 120 5.64 17.29 1.94
C SER A 120 5.80 15.78 1.97
N PHE A 121 5.37 15.13 0.89
CA PHE A 121 5.60 13.70 0.63
C PHE A 121 6.34 13.50 -0.68
N LEU A 122 7.25 12.55 -0.68
CA LEU A 122 7.83 12.03 -1.91
C LEU A 122 6.83 11.11 -2.58
N CYS A 123 6.62 11.34 -3.86
CA CYS A 123 5.65 10.64 -4.69
C CYS A 123 6.38 9.99 -5.88
N PRO A 124 6.76 8.70 -5.80
CA PRO A 124 7.32 8.00 -6.94
C PRO A 124 6.37 8.01 -8.13
N VAL A 125 6.89 8.37 -9.33
CA VAL A 125 6.09 8.55 -10.54
C VAL A 125 6.68 7.75 -11.71
N PRO A 126 5.80 7.18 -12.58
CA PRO A 126 4.35 7.15 -12.46
C PRO A 126 3.89 6.27 -11.27
N GLY A 127 2.84 6.68 -10.55
CA GLY A 127 2.40 6.05 -9.31
C GLY A 127 0.88 5.95 -9.17
N TYR A 128 0.42 5.42 -8.05
CA TYR A 128 -1.01 5.21 -7.81
C TYR A 128 -1.71 6.53 -7.49
N ASP A 129 -2.64 6.93 -8.35
CA ASP A 129 -3.34 8.22 -8.31
C ASP A 129 -4.10 8.50 -7.00
N ARG A 130 -4.55 7.45 -6.29
CA ARG A 130 -5.28 7.60 -5.01
C ARG A 130 -4.39 8.06 -3.88
N HIS A 131 -3.11 7.71 -3.88
CA HIS A 131 -2.13 8.27 -2.94
C HIS A 131 -1.97 9.78 -3.15
N PHE A 132 -1.92 10.20 -4.41
CA PHE A 132 -1.80 11.62 -4.75
C PHE A 132 -3.07 12.38 -4.37
N LYS A 133 -4.24 11.75 -4.56
CA LYS A 133 -5.52 12.33 -4.12
C LYS A 133 -5.58 12.49 -2.61
N LEU A 134 -5.07 11.55 -1.82
CA LEU A 134 -4.94 11.72 -0.37
C LEU A 134 -4.04 12.91 -0.02
N CYS A 135 -2.91 13.08 -0.70
CA CYS A 135 -2.05 14.24 -0.50
C CYS A 135 -2.80 15.55 -0.76
N GLU A 136 -3.58 15.65 -1.85
CA GLU A 136 -4.40 16.82 -2.16
C GLU A 136 -5.42 17.12 -1.06
N GLU A 137 -6.16 16.10 -0.60
CA GLU A 137 -7.20 16.25 0.44
C GLU A 137 -6.64 16.77 1.78
N PHE A 138 -5.42 16.36 2.13
CA PHE A 138 -4.76 16.80 3.35
C PHE A 138 -3.85 18.03 3.16
N GLY A 139 -3.78 18.63 1.97
CA GLY A 139 -2.90 19.76 1.68
C GLY A 139 -1.41 19.41 1.79
N ILE A 140 -1.05 18.13 1.56
CA ILE A 140 0.32 17.67 1.56
C ILE A 140 0.96 18.04 0.22
N ASN A 141 2.07 18.74 0.25
CA ASN A 141 2.84 19.08 -0.94
C ASN A 141 3.51 17.82 -1.53
N MET A 142 3.28 17.55 -2.80
CA MET A 142 3.83 16.39 -3.49
C MET A 142 5.13 16.72 -4.21
N ILE A 143 6.17 15.95 -3.97
CA ILE A 143 7.46 16.07 -4.62
C ILE A 143 7.67 14.79 -5.45
N PRO A 144 7.69 14.86 -6.79
CA PRO A 144 7.88 13.69 -7.61
C PRO A 144 9.30 13.13 -7.49
N VAL A 145 9.42 11.80 -7.57
CA VAL A 145 10.68 11.06 -7.60
C VAL A 145 10.59 10.01 -8.70
N ASP A 146 11.62 9.88 -9.50
CA ASP A 146 11.65 8.89 -10.58
C ASP A 146 11.74 7.45 -10.05
N LEU A 147 11.09 6.53 -10.77
CA LEU A 147 11.22 5.09 -10.59
C LEU A 147 12.34 4.54 -11.49
N THR A 148 13.06 3.52 -11.00
CA THR A 148 14.26 2.97 -11.66
C THR A 148 14.05 1.58 -12.26
N GLY A 149 12.86 0.99 -12.08
CA GLY A 149 12.55 -0.41 -12.39
C GLY A 149 12.70 -1.34 -11.18
N GLU A 150 13.38 -0.88 -10.12
CA GLU A 150 13.57 -1.61 -8.86
C GLU A 150 13.12 -0.79 -7.65
N GLY A 151 12.34 0.26 -7.87
CA GLY A 151 11.84 1.21 -6.87
C GLY A 151 12.29 2.65 -7.14
N PRO A 152 12.07 3.58 -6.20
CA PRO A 152 12.42 4.98 -6.37
C PRO A 152 13.94 5.20 -6.42
N ASP A 153 14.37 6.25 -7.15
CA ASP A 153 15.78 6.67 -7.16
C ASP A 153 16.23 7.09 -5.76
N LEU A 154 17.00 6.21 -5.13
CA LEU A 154 17.51 6.38 -3.76
C LEU A 154 18.42 7.60 -3.62
N GLY A 155 19.14 7.98 -4.67
CA GLY A 155 20.00 9.16 -4.66
C GLY A 155 19.17 10.42 -4.47
N SER A 156 18.14 10.59 -5.27
CA SER A 156 17.18 11.69 -5.16
C SER A 156 16.41 11.67 -3.85
N VAL A 157 15.88 10.51 -3.44
CA VAL A 157 15.18 10.35 -2.15
C VAL A 157 16.05 10.82 -1.00
N ARG A 158 17.29 10.33 -0.91
CA ARG A 158 18.22 10.69 0.17
C ARG A 158 18.54 12.18 0.16
N GLN A 159 18.88 12.72 -1.01
CA GLN A 159 19.18 14.15 -1.15
C GLN A 159 18.02 15.03 -0.68
N LEU A 160 16.80 14.72 -1.12
CA LEU A 160 15.61 15.50 -0.77
C LEU A 160 15.31 15.41 0.73
N VAL A 161 15.22 14.21 1.30
CA VAL A 161 14.86 13.99 2.71
C VAL A 161 15.86 14.64 3.67
N LEU A 162 17.16 14.58 3.38
CA LEU A 162 18.17 15.13 4.28
C LEU A 162 18.27 16.67 4.21
N ASN A 163 17.78 17.29 3.13
CA ASN A 163 17.85 18.73 2.94
C ASN A 163 16.53 19.48 3.16
N ASP A 164 15.39 18.80 3.22
CA ASP A 164 14.07 19.42 3.45
C ASP A 164 13.32 18.73 4.60
N LEU A 165 13.30 19.39 5.76
CA LEU A 165 12.63 18.90 6.97
C LEU A 165 11.08 18.88 6.85
N SER A 166 10.51 19.50 5.83
CA SER A 166 9.07 19.40 5.55
C SER A 166 8.67 18.04 4.99
N ILE A 167 9.61 17.26 4.43
CA ILE A 167 9.35 15.95 3.86
C ILE A 167 9.14 14.94 4.99
N LYS A 168 7.89 14.52 5.20
CA LYS A 168 7.47 13.64 6.29
C LYS A 168 7.23 12.20 5.85
N GLY A 169 7.10 11.95 4.56
CA GLY A 169 6.83 10.60 4.09
C GLY A 169 7.13 10.38 2.62
N ILE A 170 7.11 9.11 2.25
CA ILE A 170 7.16 8.62 0.88
C ILE A 170 6.08 7.57 0.67
N TRP A 171 5.37 7.63 -0.45
CA TRP A 171 4.50 6.56 -0.89
C TRP A 171 5.30 5.46 -1.60
N CYS A 172 5.05 4.21 -1.22
CA CYS A 172 5.67 3.05 -1.84
C CYS A 172 4.62 2.01 -2.19
N VAL A 173 4.60 1.54 -3.46
CA VAL A 173 3.89 0.34 -3.88
C VAL A 173 4.96 -0.70 -4.25
N PRO A 174 5.44 -1.50 -3.28
CA PRO A 174 6.73 -2.18 -3.41
C PRO A 174 6.70 -3.41 -4.28
N LYS A 175 5.52 -3.95 -4.59
CA LYS A 175 5.35 -5.19 -5.35
C LYS A 175 4.34 -4.98 -6.45
N HIS A 176 4.72 -5.35 -7.69
CA HIS A 176 3.88 -5.16 -8.87
C HIS A 176 3.28 -3.76 -8.95
N SER A 177 4.12 -2.74 -8.77
CA SER A 177 3.74 -1.33 -8.64
C SER A 177 2.77 -0.89 -9.72
N ASN A 178 1.74 -0.15 -9.33
CA ASN A 178 0.77 0.40 -10.27
C ASN A 178 1.17 1.84 -10.66
N PRO A 179 1.42 2.16 -11.95
CA PRO A 179 1.15 1.33 -13.14
C PRO A 179 2.36 0.56 -13.71
N THR A 180 3.56 0.67 -13.15
CA THR A 180 4.80 0.22 -13.78
C THR A 180 5.01 -1.30 -13.75
N GLY A 181 4.41 -2.00 -12.79
CA GLY A 181 4.60 -3.44 -12.59
C GLY A 181 5.91 -3.82 -11.89
N GLU A 182 6.76 -2.86 -11.54
CA GLU A 182 8.05 -3.14 -10.91
C GLU A 182 7.89 -3.66 -9.46
N THR A 183 8.87 -4.41 -9.02
CA THR A 183 9.01 -4.87 -7.62
C THR A 183 10.31 -4.33 -7.04
N TYR A 184 10.25 -3.78 -5.83
CA TYR A 184 11.41 -3.17 -5.18
C TYR A 184 12.47 -4.21 -4.86
N SER A 185 13.72 -3.88 -5.17
CA SER A 185 14.86 -4.71 -4.82
C SER A 185 15.16 -4.63 -3.32
N LYS A 186 15.89 -5.62 -2.83
CA LYS A 186 16.40 -5.63 -1.44
C LYS A 186 17.26 -4.41 -1.14
N GLU A 187 18.04 -3.97 -2.11
CA GLU A 187 18.90 -2.80 -2.05
C GLU A 187 18.07 -1.53 -1.90
N THR A 188 16.96 -1.41 -2.65
CA THR A 188 16.04 -0.29 -2.54
C THR A 188 15.38 -0.24 -1.17
N ILE A 189 14.91 -1.39 -0.65
CA ILE A 189 14.28 -1.45 0.68
C ILE A 189 15.28 -1.01 1.77
N LYS A 190 16.49 -1.57 1.76
CA LYS A 190 17.56 -1.17 2.70
C LYS A 190 17.94 0.29 2.57
N GLY A 191 17.98 0.80 1.35
CA GLY A 191 18.29 2.20 1.08
C GLY A 191 17.24 3.14 1.66
N LEU A 192 15.93 2.85 1.49
CA LEU A 192 14.83 3.62 2.08
C LEU A 192 14.90 3.62 3.61
N LEU A 193 15.15 2.46 4.23
CA LEU A 193 15.33 2.35 5.68
C LEU A 193 16.57 3.10 6.16
N GLY A 194 17.65 3.08 5.38
CA GLY A 194 18.85 3.88 5.65
C GLY A 194 18.56 5.37 5.63
N VAL A 195 17.78 5.86 4.67
CA VAL A 195 17.33 7.25 4.63
C VAL A 195 16.47 7.59 5.86
N ALA A 196 15.55 6.70 6.25
CA ALA A 196 14.73 6.90 7.45
C ALA A 196 15.58 7.01 8.72
N LYS A 197 16.66 6.23 8.81
CA LYS A 197 17.61 6.28 9.93
C LYS A 197 18.40 7.60 10.01
N GLU A 198 18.76 8.15 8.86
CA GLU A 198 19.51 9.42 8.77
C GLU A 198 18.61 10.66 8.91
N ALA A 199 17.31 10.51 8.63
CA ALA A 199 16.36 11.62 8.66
C ALA A 199 16.14 12.18 10.07
N LYS A 200 16.14 13.51 10.18
CA LYS A 200 15.96 14.22 11.46
C LYS A 200 14.48 14.48 11.81
N GLN A 201 13.57 14.29 10.84
CA GLN A 201 12.19 14.78 10.89
C GLN A 201 11.13 13.69 11.09
N ASN A 202 11.43 12.55 11.66
CA ASN A 202 10.49 11.45 11.82
C ASN A 202 9.83 11.04 10.48
N PHE A 203 10.68 10.74 9.50
CA PHE A 203 10.30 10.37 8.15
C PHE A 203 9.60 8.99 8.13
N LYS A 204 8.49 8.88 7.41
CA LYS A 204 7.66 7.68 7.32
C LYS A 204 7.68 7.08 5.92
N ILE A 205 7.71 5.76 5.86
CA ILE A 205 7.60 4.97 4.63
C ILE A 205 6.19 4.37 4.61
N PHE A 206 5.31 4.90 3.76
CA PHE A 206 3.95 4.41 3.56
C PHE A 206 4.00 3.27 2.54
N TRP A 207 3.94 2.06 3.03
CA TRP A 207 4.19 0.81 2.33
C TRP A 207 2.88 0.14 1.93
N ASP A 208 2.33 0.51 0.75
CA ASP A 208 1.08 -0.07 0.23
C ASP A 208 1.36 -1.38 -0.51
N ASN A 209 1.28 -2.49 0.22
CA ASN A 209 1.51 -3.83 -0.32
C ASN A 209 0.21 -4.43 -0.90
N ALA A 210 -0.40 -3.71 -1.85
CA ALA A 210 -1.68 -4.06 -2.46
C ALA A 210 -1.65 -5.39 -3.22
N TYR A 211 -0.48 -5.84 -3.65
CA TYR A 211 -0.28 -7.04 -4.48
C TYR A 211 0.58 -8.10 -3.77
N ALA A 212 0.54 -8.15 -2.46
CA ALA A 212 1.39 -9.01 -1.62
C ALA A 212 1.40 -10.49 -2.05
N VAL A 213 0.26 -11.02 -2.49
CA VAL A 213 0.04 -12.44 -2.81
C VAL A 213 -0.15 -12.72 -4.31
N HIS A 214 0.20 -11.78 -5.19
CA HIS A 214 -0.07 -11.88 -6.63
C HIS A 214 1.14 -12.32 -7.45
N ASP A 215 2.00 -13.16 -6.89
CA ASP A 215 3.15 -13.67 -7.61
C ASP A 215 2.75 -14.70 -8.66
N PHE A 216 3.29 -14.54 -9.86
CA PHE A 216 3.24 -15.56 -10.93
C PHE A 216 4.43 -16.51 -10.87
N GLU A 217 5.53 -16.09 -10.23
CA GLU A 217 6.75 -16.86 -10.08
C GLU A 217 7.25 -16.83 -8.63
N LEU A 218 7.79 -17.93 -8.15
CA LEU A 218 8.33 -18.05 -6.78
C LEU A 218 9.54 -17.15 -6.51
N SER A 219 10.17 -16.61 -7.55
CA SER A 219 11.35 -15.74 -7.46
C SER A 219 11.04 -14.29 -7.07
N SER A 220 9.79 -13.87 -7.08
CA SER A 220 9.37 -12.48 -6.86
C SER A 220 9.13 -12.12 -5.39
N LYS A 221 9.72 -12.86 -4.45
CA LYS A 221 9.48 -12.63 -3.03
C LYS A 221 10.04 -11.29 -2.58
N LEU A 222 9.15 -10.41 -2.10
CA LEU A 222 9.53 -9.16 -1.48
C LEU A 222 10.21 -9.43 -0.12
N GLU A 223 11.29 -8.71 0.20
CA GLU A 223 11.93 -8.78 1.51
C GLU A 223 11.00 -8.22 2.60
N ASP A 224 11.09 -8.80 3.79
CA ASP A 224 10.34 -8.33 4.95
C ASP A 224 10.92 -7.00 5.44
N ILE A 225 10.18 -5.93 5.19
CA ILE A 225 10.58 -4.57 5.58
C ILE A 225 10.60 -4.39 7.10
N PHE A 226 9.75 -5.08 7.87
CA PHE A 226 9.70 -4.95 9.33
C PHE A 226 10.93 -5.58 9.97
N GLU A 227 11.34 -6.77 9.52
CA GLU A 227 12.56 -7.40 10.02
C GLU A 227 13.82 -6.58 9.69
N LEU A 228 13.88 -6.03 8.48
CA LEU A 228 14.99 -5.14 8.10
C LEU A 228 14.97 -3.84 8.93
N ALA A 229 13.80 -3.27 9.18
CA ALA A 229 13.64 -2.06 9.97
C ALA A 229 13.99 -2.26 11.45
N LYS A 230 13.62 -3.41 12.04
CA LYS A 230 14.06 -3.80 13.40
C LYS A 230 15.59 -3.85 13.47
N GLY A 231 16.23 -4.49 12.50
CA GLY A 231 17.70 -4.60 12.44
C GLY A 231 18.42 -3.26 12.36
N LEU A 232 17.74 -2.23 11.85
CA LEU A 232 18.26 -0.86 11.73
C LEU A 232 17.78 0.10 12.82
N ASP A 233 16.91 -0.33 13.74
CA ASP A 233 16.28 0.50 14.76
C ASP A 233 15.44 1.65 14.19
N VAL A 234 14.68 1.36 13.11
CA VAL A 234 13.81 2.35 12.41
C VAL A 234 12.40 1.81 12.16
N ILE A 235 11.96 0.84 12.95
CA ILE A 235 10.65 0.21 12.77
C ILE A 235 9.50 1.23 12.86
N ASP A 236 9.65 2.28 13.65
CA ASP A 236 8.67 3.37 13.76
C ASP A 236 8.49 4.18 12.47
N SER A 237 9.40 4.03 11.51
CA SER A 237 9.28 4.68 10.21
C SER A 237 8.42 3.89 9.21
N VAL A 238 8.13 2.60 9.48
CA VAL A 238 7.38 1.75 8.56
C VAL A 238 5.89 1.77 8.89
N ILE A 239 5.07 2.09 7.89
CA ILE A 239 3.62 2.09 7.96
C ILE A 239 3.12 1.24 6.79
N ALA A 240 2.68 0.01 7.05
CA ALA A 240 2.32 -0.90 5.98
C ALA A 240 0.80 -1.09 5.88
N PHE A 241 0.33 -1.21 4.65
CA PHE A 241 -1.07 -1.39 4.31
C PHE A 241 -1.26 -2.56 3.37
N ALA A 242 -2.35 -3.28 3.55
CA ALA A 242 -2.84 -4.28 2.61
C ALA A 242 -4.36 -4.39 2.70
N SER A 243 -4.96 -5.14 1.80
CA SER A 243 -6.37 -5.53 1.89
C SER A 243 -6.63 -6.78 1.06
N THR A 244 -7.74 -7.45 1.35
CA THR A 244 -8.20 -8.58 0.53
C THR A 244 -8.96 -8.15 -0.73
N SER A 245 -9.04 -6.83 -1.01
CA SER A 245 -9.83 -6.27 -2.12
C SER A 245 -9.47 -6.82 -3.50
N LYS A 246 -8.22 -7.27 -3.70
CA LYS A 246 -7.76 -7.88 -4.94
C LYS A 246 -7.58 -9.40 -4.84
N ILE A 247 -7.93 -9.98 -3.69
CA ILE A 247 -7.81 -11.42 -3.40
C ILE A 247 -9.18 -12.08 -3.46
N THR A 248 -10.21 -11.42 -2.89
CA THR A 248 -11.58 -11.90 -2.82
C THR A 248 -12.55 -10.81 -3.32
N TYR A 249 -13.64 -10.56 -2.59
CA TYR A 249 -14.60 -9.49 -2.92
C TYR A 249 -14.09 -8.13 -2.42
N ALA A 250 -13.92 -7.17 -3.31
CA ALA A 250 -13.48 -5.82 -2.93
C ALA A 250 -14.46 -5.12 -1.96
N GLY A 251 -15.77 -5.35 -2.12
CA GLY A 251 -16.82 -4.72 -1.31
C GLY A 251 -16.99 -5.32 0.09
N SER A 252 -16.62 -6.59 0.27
CA SER A 252 -16.77 -7.34 1.53
C SER A 252 -15.44 -7.89 2.07
N GLY A 253 -14.33 -7.35 1.60
CA GLY A 253 -13.02 -7.72 2.09
C GLY A 253 -12.67 -7.06 3.42
N ILE A 254 -11.41 -7.20 3.81
CA ILE A 254 -10.85 -6.62 5.03
C ILE A 254 -9.58 -5.84 4.70
N GLY A 255 -9.41 -4.69 5.36
CA GLY A 255 -8.21 -3.86 5.29
C GLY A 255 -7.28 -4.14 6.47
N PHE A 256 -5.98 -3.99 6.24
CA PHE A 256 -4.94 -4.16 7.24
C PHE A 256 -4.03 -2.94 7.28
N LEU A 257 -3.68 -2.55 8.50
CA LEU A 257 -2.67 -1.55 8.80
C LEU A 257 -1.66 -2.19 9.75
N ALA A 258 -0.38 -2.19 9.40
CA ALA A 258 0.67 -2.63 10.29
C ALA A 258 1.59 -1.47 10.68
N LEU A 259 1.81 -1.33 11.99
CA LEU A 259 2.58 -0.28 12.65
C LEU A 259 3.51 -0.92 13.67
N SER A 260 4.60 -0.24 14.03
CA SER A 260 5.30 -0.57 15.27
C SER A 260 4.35 -0.45 16.46
N LYS A 261 4.66 -1.15 17.55
CA LYS A 261 3.82 -1.10 18.75
C LYS A 261 3.62 0.33 19.27
N SER A 262 4.68 1.14 19.29
CA SER A 262 4.62 2.55 19.70
C SER A 262 3.69 3.39 18.83
N ASN A 263 3.73 3.22 17.51
CA ASN A 263 2.82 3.92 16.60
C ASN A 263 1.37 3.39 16.70
N LEU A 264 1.20 2.10 16.97
CA LEU A 264 -0.11 1.49 17.14
C LEU A 264 -0.81 2.00 18.42
N ASP A 265 -0.07 2.06 19.53
CA ASP A 265 -0.56 2.60 20.81
C ASP A 265 -0.92 4.10 20.71
N LEU A 266 -0.26 4.85 19.82
CA LEU A 266 -0.59 6.26 19.56
C LEU A 266 -1.79 6.43 18.60
N PHE A 267 -2.04 5.45 17.76
CA PHE A 267 -3.12 5.49 16.78
C PHE A 267 -4.47 5.11 17.37
N LEU A 268 -4.50 4.20 18.35
CA LEU A 268 -5.69 3.73 19.08
C LEU A 268 -6.16 4.74 20.12
#